data_70f3d2cb8d12b28b45787fed790e0d31
#
_entry.id   70f3d2cb8d12b28b45787fed790e0d31
#
_cell.length_a   1.000
_cell.length_b   1.000
_cell.length_c   1.000
_cell.angle_alpha   90.00
_cell.angle_beta   90.00
_cell.angle_gamma   90.00
#
_symmetry.space_group_name_H-M   'P 1'
#
loop_
_entity.id
_entity.type
_entity.pdbx_description
1 polymer ?
#
loop_
_entity_poly.entity_id
_entity_poly.type
_entity_poly.pdbx_seq_one_letter_code
_entity_poly.pdbx_strand_id
1 'polypeptide(L)'
;KSSSPFHTVEDLVKYAKANPGKVSIGTAGAGTTMHLLSEAFGAMAGADITHIGFKSSSEAATNLIGGHTVAALDAVGSMLPFVESGDVRLLMSFDAQKAGWMPNVPTAKSLGYDLVYPAPYGVVGPKGMSPEVVAKLNAAFKAAIDSPEYAKLLTSLRQTYWYKGPAEYDAWAREFYVSERSLVERAKLGRS
;
A
#
# COMPACT_ATOMS: atom_id res chain seq x y z
N LYS A 1 -13.05 -0.47 10.40
CA LYS A 1 -14.12 -1.41 10.76
C LYS A 1 -15.45 -0.93 10.19
N SER A 2 -16.25 -1.83 9.59
CA SER A 2 -17.53 -1.42 8.94
C SER A 2 -18.55 -0.82 9.89
N SER A 3 -18.51 -1.20 11.17
CA SER A 3 -19.37 -0.62 12.21
C SER A 3 -18.87 0.73 12.75
N SER A 4 -17.73 1.26 12.25
CA SER A 4 -17.24 2.57 12.65
C SER A 4 -18.09 3.70 12.05
N PRO A 5 -18.11 4.90 12.67
CA PRO A 5 -18.83 6.05 12.12
C PRO A 5 -18.17 6.65 10.87
N PHE A 6 -16.99 6.18 10.48
CA PHE A 6 -16.24 6.70 9.35
C PHE A 6 -16.65 6.00 8.05
N HIS A 7 -17.42 6.65 7.21
CA HIS A 7 -17.88 6.12 5.93
C HIS A 7 -16.99 6.56 4.77
N THR A 8 -16.29 7.67 4.94
CA THR A 8 -15.37 8.26 3.95
C THR A 8 -14.04 8.62 4.59
N VAL A 9 -13.03 8.92 3.76
CA VAL A 9 -11.76 9.48 4.25
C VAL A 9 -11.97 10.85 4.88
N GLU A 10 -12.87 11.65 4.32
CA GLU A 10 -13.22 12.98 4.81
C GLU A 10 -13.77 12.93 6.23
N ASP A 11 -14.62 11.93 6.55
CA ASP A 11 -15.12 11.71 7.92
C ASP A 11 -13.97 11.46 8.89
N LEU A 12 -13.05 10.57 8.49
CA LEU A 12 -11.88 10.21 9.28
C LEU A 12 -10.97 11.42 9.52
N VAL A 13 -10.66 12.18 8.47
CA VAL A 13 -9.81 13.37 8.55
C VAL A 13 -10.46 14.47 9.38
N LYS A 14 -11.76 14.71 9.18
CA LYS A 14 -12.51 15.69 9.99
C LYS A 14 -12.47 15.32 11.47
N TYR A 15 -12.66 14.05 11.79
CA TYR A 15 -12.60 13.58 13.18
C TYR A 15 -11.18 13.72 13.74
N ALA A 16 -10.14 13.34 12.99
CA ALA A 16 -8.75 13.45 13.42
C ALA A 16 -8.35 14.90 13.73
N LYS A 17 -8.77 15.86 12.89
CA LYS A 17 -8.53 17.29 13.11
C LYS A 17 -9.22 17.84 14.36
N ALA A 18 -10.43 17.37 14.63
CA ALA A 18 -11.19 17.76 15.83
C ALA A 18 -10.71 17.06 17.11
N ASN A 19 -10.01 15.93 16.98
CA ASN A 19 -9.58 15.09 18.09
C ASN A 19 -8.13 14.62 17.89
N PRO A 20 -7.13 15.50 18.07
CA PRO A 20 -5.73 15.16 17.87
C PRO A 20 -5.31 13.93 18.69
N GLY A 21 -4.53 13.03 18.08
CA GLY A 21 -4.04 11.80 18.69
C GLY A 21 -5.10 10.71 18.92
N LYS A 22 -6.37 10.90 18.53
CA LYS A 22 -7.42 9.89 18.72
C LYS A 22 -7.62 8.96 17.52
N VAL A 23 -7.03 9.28 16.38
CA VAL A 23 -7.04 8.39 15.21
C VAL A 23 -5.75 7.61 15.16
N SER A 24 -5.85 6.29 15.25
CA SER A 24 -4.73 5.37 15.08
C SER A 24 -4.87 4.59 13.77
N ILE A 25 -3.74 4.44 13.03
CA ILE A 25 -3.64 3.60 11.84
C ILE A 25 -2.67 2.45 12.13
N GLY A 26 -3.18 1.22 12.05
CA GLY A 26 -2.40 0.00 12.17
C GLY A 26 -1.71 -0.38 10.85
N THR A 27 -0.46 -0.83 10.91
CA THR A 27 0.27 -1.39 9.75
C THR A 27 1.09 -2.62 10.14
N ALA A 28 1.56 -3.36 9.14
CA ALA A 28 2.43 -4.53 9.33
C ALA A 28 3.90 -4.13 9.59
N GLY A 29 4.15 -3.23 10.54
CA GLY A 29 5.49 -2.91 11.05
C GLY A 29 5.92 -1.46 10.92
N ALA A 30 6.75 -1.05 11.87
CA ALA A 30 7.40 0.25 11.85
C ALA A 30 8.51 0.29 10.79
N GLY A 31 8.68 1.42 10.10
CA GLY A 31 9.67 1.60 9.05
C GLY A 31 9.31 0.95 7.71
N THR A 32 8.14 0.31 7.62
CA THR A 32 7.64 -0.21 6.34
C THR A 32 7.07 0.92 5.50
N THR A 33 6.88 0.66 4.22
CA THR A 33 6.19 1.56 3.30
C THR A 33 4.81 1.98 3.80
N MET A 34 4.05 1.06 4.38
CA MET A 34 2.72 1.37 4.90
C MET A 34 2.78 2.35 6.07
N HIS A 35 3.83 2.27 6.90
CA HIS A 35 4.11 3.28 7.92
C HIS A 35 4.40 4.64 7.29
N LEU A 36 5.31 4.70 6.30
CA LEU A 36 5.65 5.95 5.61
C LEU A 36 4.43 6.62 4.96
N LEU A 37 3.58 5.81 4.34
CA LEU A 37 2.33 6.30 3.73
C LEU A 37 1.35 6.83 4.78
N SER A 38 1.24 6.17 5.94
CA SER A 38 0.35 6.64 7.00
C SER A 38 0.80 8.00 7.54
N GLU A 39 2.11 8.19 7.74
CA GLU A 39 2.71 9.46 8.15
C GLU A 39 2.53 10.55 7.08
N ALA A 40 2.83 10.22 5.82
CA ALA A 40 2.66 11.15 4.71
C ALA A 40 1.21 11.58 4.54
N PHE A 41 0.27 10.64 4.67
CA PHE A 41 -1.16 10.93 4.62
C PHE A 41 -1.59 11.86 5.76
N GLY A 42 -1.20 11.57 7.01
CA GLY A 42 -1.47 12.43 8.16
C GLY A 42 -0.96 13.85 7.97
N ALA A 43 0.30 13.99 7.51
CA ALA A 43 0.90 15.28 7.23
C ALA A 43 0.17 16.05 6.13
N MET A 44 -0.18 15.40 5.01
CA MET A 44 -0.90 16.03 3.90
C MET A 44 -2.34 16.38 4.26
N ALA A 45 -2.98 15.55 5.07
CA ALA A 45 -4.32 15.82 5.56
C ALA A 45 -4.33 16.93 6.64
N GLY A 46 -3.19 17.32 7.18
CA GLY A 46 -3.08 18.22 8.33
C GLY A 46 -3.79 17.65 9.57
N ALA A 47 -3.66 16.36 9.80
CA ALA A 47 -4.33 15.61 10.86
C ALA A 47 -3.30 14.84 11.71
N ASP A 48 -3.45 14.92 13.02
CA ASP A 48 -2.63 14.17 13.96
C ASP A 48 -3.12 12.72 14.03
N ILE A 49 -2.39 11.84 13.35
CA ILE A 49 -2.67 10.41 13.21
C ILE A 49 -1.55 9.62 13.87
N THR A 50 -1.89 8.74 14.78
CA THR A 50 -0.94 7.88 15.47
C THR A 50 -0.73 6.59 14.69
N HIS A 51 0.50 6.30 14.28
CA HIS A 51 0.85 5.01 13.69
C HIS A 51 1.04 3.94 14.76
N ILE A 52 0.51 2.73 14.52
CA ILE A 52 0.71 1.54 15.36
C ILE A 52 1.26 0.39 14.48
N GLY A 53 2.53 0.02 14.71
CA GLY A 53 3.18 -1.08 14.00
C GLY A 53 2.89 -2.43 14.66
N PHE A 54 2.34 -3.37 13.90
CA PHE A 54 2.13 -4.76 14.29
C PHE A 54 3.19 -5.67 13.65
N LYS A 55 3.26 -6.92 14.09
CA LYS A 55 4.22 -7.90 13.54
C LYS A 55 3.82 -8.44 12.16
N SER A 56 2.55 -8.32 11.80
CA SER A 56 2.02 -8.83 10.53
C SER A 56 0.72 -8.12 10.13
N SER A 57 0.37 -8.25 8.84
CA SER A 57 -0.93 -7.81 8.31
C SER A 57 -2.11 -8.47 9.02
N SER A 58 -2.00 -9.75 9.37
CA SER A 58 -3.06 -10.48 10.08
C SER A 58 -3.28 -9.90 11.49
N GLU A 59 -2.21 -9.54 12.20
CA GLU A 59 -2.31 -8.90 13.51
C GLU A 59 -2.94 -7.51 13.39
N ALA A 60 -2.54 -6.70 12.39
CA ALA A 60 -3.13 -5.40 12.12
C ALA A 60 -4.63 -5.52 11.81
N ALA A 61 -5.04 -6.49 10.98
CA ALA A 61 -6.44 -6.75 10.67
C ALA A 61 -7.25 -7.15 11.91
N THR A 62 -6.73 -8.05 12.74
CA THR A 62 -7.38 -8.49 13.98
C THR A 62 -7.60 -7.32 14.94
N ASN A 63 -6.59 -6.45 15.09
CA ASN A 63 -6.70 -5.28 15.94
C ASN A 63 -7.70 -4.23 15.39
N LEU A 64 -7.77 -4.06 14.07
CA LEU A 64 -8.79 -3.21 13.45
C LEU A 64 -10.21 -3.75 13.71
N ILE A 65 -10.42 -5.05 13.49
CA ILE A 65 -11.72 -5.69 13.72
C ILE A 65 -12.09 -5.65 15.21
N GLY A 66 -11.12 -5.85 16.08
CA GLY A 66 -11.28 -5.71 17.54
C GLY A 66 -11.56 -4.28 18.01
N GLY A 67 -11.32 -3.27 17.16
CA GLY A 67 -11.50 -1.85 17.51
C GLY A 67 -10.34 -1.27 18.33
N HIS A 68 -9.18 -1.94 18.33
CA HIS A 68 -7.95 -1.45 18.98
C HIS A 68 -7.21 -0.42 18.12
N THR A 69 -7.48 -0.38 16.81
CA THR A 69 -7.10 0.70 15.92
C THR A 69 -8.33 1.25 15.20
N VAL A 70 -8.29 2.52 14.84
CA VAL A 70 -9.40 3.20 14.13
C VAL A 70 -9.42 2.79 12.66
N ALA A 71 -8.24 2.71 12.05
CA ALA A 71 -8.04 2.30 10.66
C ALA A 71 -6.83 1.38 10.55
N ALA A 72 -6.66 0.75 9.39
CA ALA A 72 -5.44 0.04 9.01
C ALA A 72 -5.04 0.45 7.60
N LEU A 73 -3.74 0.41 7.32
CA LEU A 73 -3.16 0.60 6.01
C LEU A 73 -2.34 -0.63 5.66
N ASP A 74 -2.78 -1.36 4.64
CA ASP A 74 -2.15 -2.62 4.24
C ASP A 74 -2.37 -2.90 2.75
N ALA A 75 -1.69 -3.91 2.22
CA ALA A 75 -1.95 -4.42 0.89
C ALA A 75 -3.37 -4.99 0.80
N VAL A 76 -4.06 -4.72 -0.30
CA VAL A 76 -5.46 -5.14 -0.48
C VAL A 76 -5.65 -6.66 -0.32
N GLY A 77 -4.70 -7.46 -0.82
CA GLY A 77 -4.78 -8.93 -0.70
C GLY A 77 -4.87 -9.44 0.74
N SER A 78 -4.23 -8.75 1.69
CA SER A 78 -4.29 -9.09 3.12
C SER A 78 -5.64 -8.76 3.74
N MET A 79 -6.31 -7.73 3.25
CA MET A 79 -7.58 -7.23 3.77
C MET A 79 -8.81 -7.76 3.03
N LEU A 80 -8.61 -8.36 1.85
CA LEU A 80 -9.69 -8.80 0.97
C LEU A 80 -10.72 -9.73 1.65
N PRO A 81 -10.35 -10.75 2.43
CA PRO A 81 -11.31 -11.59 3.12
C PRO A 81 -12.25 -10.81 4.05
N PHE A 82 -11.72 -9.80 4.74
CA PHE A 82 -12.48 -8.97 5.67
C PHE A 82 -13.34 -7.91 4.97
N VAL A 83 -12.94 -7.50 3.77
CA VAL A 83 -13.76 -6.65 2.89
C VAL A 83 -14.93 -7.45 2.33
N GLU A 84 -14.67 -8.67 1.86
CA GLU A 84 -15.70 -9.55 1.29
C GLU A 84 -16.70 -10.07 2.35
N SER A 85 -16.25 -10.28 3.60
CA SER A 85 -17.14 -10.59 4.72
C SER A 85 -17.95 -9.39 5.21
N GLY A 86 -17.57 -8.17 4.82
CA GLY A 86 -18.20 -6.94 5.29
C GLY A 86 -17.73 -6.47 6.68
N ASP A 87 -16.69 -7.07 7.26
CA ASP A 87 -16.13 -6.68 8.56
C ASP A 87 -15.38 -5.35 8.48
N VAL A 88 -14.74 -5.07 7.35
CA VAL A 88 -14.04 -3.83 7.09
C VAL A 88 -14.53 -3.15 5.82
N ARG A 89 -14.38 -1.84 5.77
CA ARG A 89 -14.71 -0.96 4.65
C ARG A 89 -13.44 -0.35 4.12
N LEU A 90 -13.25 -0.38 2.79
CA LEU A 90 -12.20 0.38 2.13
C LEU A 90 -12.61 1.85 2.04
N LEU A 91 -11.80 2.75 2.54
CA LEU A 91 -12.04 4.19 2.48
C LEU A 91 -11.31 4.85 1.30
N MET A 92 -10.11 4.36 0.97
CA MET A 92 -9.25 4.93 -0.05
C MET A 92 -8.22 3.90 -0.52
N SER A 93 -7.72 4.03 -1.74
CA SER A 93 -6.53 3.33 -2.21
C SER A 93 -5.41 4.32 -2.57
N PHE A 94 -4.17 3.83 -2.61
CA PHE A 94 -3.00 4.59 -3.06
C PHE A 94 -2.62 4.25 -4.51
N ASP A 95 -3.52 3.65 -5.25
CA ASP A 95 -3.33 3.37 -6.68
C ASP A 95 -3.36 4.64 -7.52
N ALA A 96 -2.67 4.60 -8.67
CA ALA A 96 -2.71 5.70 -9.63
C ALA A 96 -4.11 5.92 -10.23
N GLN A 97 -4.90 4.85 -10.34
CA GLN A 97 -6.25 4.84 -10.89
C GLN A 97 -7.16 3.95 -10.03
N LYS A 98 -8.45 4.20 -10.10
CA LYS A 98 -9.45 3.35 -9.42
C LYS A 98 -9.39 1.93 -9.98
N ALA A 99 -9.37 0.95 -9.09
CA ALA A 99 -9.44 -0.44 -9.49
C ALA A 99 -10.85 -0.82 -9.95
N GLY A 100 -10.97 -1.54 -11.06
CA GLY A 100 -12.27 -1.90 -11.64
C GLY A 100 -13.16 -2.75 -10.72
N TRP A 101 -12.58 -3.54 -9.81
CA TRP A 101 -13.31 -4.36 -8.85
C TRP A 101 -13.81 -3.57 -7.62
N MET A 102 -13.32 -2.34 -7.41
CA MET A 102 -13.80 -1.43 -6.35
C MET A 102 -14.07 -0.01 -6.88
N PRO A 103 -15.00 0.16 -7.82
CA PRO A 103 -15.21 1.43 -8.54
C PRO A 103 -15.63 2.58 -7.64
N ASN A 104 -16.20 2.28 -6.49
CA ASN A 104 -16.67 3.29 -5.52
C ASN A 104 -15.60 3.71 -4.51
N VAL A 105 -14.43 3.04 -4.47
CA VAL A 105 -13.32 3.44 -3.59
C VAL A 105 -12.48 4.50 -4.29
N PRO A 106 -12.36 5.71 -3.72
CA PRO A 106 -11.53 6.75 -4.31
C PRO A 106 -10.04 6.42 -4.16
N THR A 107 -9.22 6.99 -5.03
CA THR A 107 -7.77 7.00 -4.82
C THR A 107 -7.36 8.22 -4.00
N ALA A 108 -6.24 8.15 -3.27
CA ALA A 108 -5.68 9.29 -2.55
C ALA A 108 -5.52 10.50 -3.48
N LYS A 109 -5.02 10.28 -4.69
CA LYS A 109 -4.85 11.33 -5.71
C LYS A 109 -6.19 11.97 -6.11
N SER A 110 -7.27 11.19 -6.25
CA SER A 110 -8.59 11.72 -6.58
C SER A 110 -9.21 12.56 -5.47
N LEU A 111 -8.73 12.40 -4.24
CA LEU A 111 -9.10 13.19 -3.05
C LEU A 111 -8.17 14.38 -2.80
N GLY A 112 -7.22 14.64 -3.70
CA GLY A 112 -6.29 15.76 -3.58
C GLY A 112 -5.00 15.46 -2.79
N TYR A 113 -4.80 14.23 -2.35
CA TYR A 113 -3.55 13.80 -1.74
C TYR A 113 -2.62 13.26 -2.83
N ASP A 114 -1.51 13.95 -3.10
CA ASP A 114 -0.53 13.50 -4.10
C ASP A 114 0.32 12.33 -3.54
N LEU A 115 -0.37 11.23 -3.29
CA LEU A 115 0.18 9.97 -2.82
C LEU A 115 -0.26 8.87 -3.77
N VAL A 116 0.67 8.43 -4.61
CA VAL A 116 0.50 7.26 -5.48
C VAL A 116 1.58 6.27 -5.12
N TYR A 117 1.18 5.09 -4.71
CA TYR A 117 2.10 4.08 -4.25
C TYR A 117 1.80 2.71 -4.87
N PRO A 118 2.44 2.38 -5.98
CA PRO A 118 2.41 1.02 -6.47
C PRO A 118 3.21 0.12 -5.52
N ALA A 119 2.69 -1.05 -5.20
CA ALA A 119 3.38 -2.06 -4.41
C ALA A 119 3.75 -3.26 -5.31
N PRO A 120 4.67 -3.10 -6.27
CA PRO A 120 5.02 -4.18 -7.18
C PRO A 120 5.84 -5.25 -6.49
N TYR A 121 5.65 -6.49 -6.92
CA TYR A 121 6.59 -7.57 -6.64
C TYR A 121 7.69 -7.57 -7.69
N GLY A 122 8.94 -7.72 -7.27
CA GLY A 122 10.09 -7.76 -8.16
C GLY A 122 11.05 -8.90 -7.80
N VAL A 123 11.75 -9.41 -8.79
CA VAL A 123 12.83 -10.37 -8.61
C VAL A 123 14.15 -9.63 -8.77
N VAL A 124 15.02 -9.74 -7.79
CA VAL A 124 16.35 -9.12 -7.79
C VAL A 124 17.42 -10.18 -7.67
N GLY A 125 18.60 -9.90 -8.25
CA GLY A 125 19.74 -10.78 -8.20
C GLY A 125 21.00 -10.07 -7.68
N PRO A 126 22.09 -10.80 -7.40
CA PRO A 126 23.37 -10.24 -7.00
C PRO A 126 23.91 -9.25 -8.03
N LYS A 127 24.62 -8.22 -7.55
CA LYS A 127 25.33 -7.29 -8.43
C LYS A 127 26.38 -8.04 -9.26
N GLY A 128 26.49 -7.76 -10.55
CA GLY A 128 27.49 -8.31 -11.43
C GLY A 128 27.09 -9.64 -12.10
N MET A 129 25.81 -10.01 -12.07
CA MET A 129 25.33 -11.13 -12.89
C MET A 129 25.58 -10.86 -14.37
N SER A 130 25.94 -11.92 -15.13
CA SER A 130 26.14 -11.75 -16.57
C SER A 130 24.84 -11.36 -17.28
N PRO A 131 24.90 -10.50 -18.32
CA PRO A 131 23.71 -10.09 -19.10
C PRO A 131 22.94 -11.28 -19.68
N GLU A 132 23.64 -12.34 -20.05
CA GLU A 132 23.02 -13.57 -20.57
C GLU A 132 22.13 -14.26 -19.51
N VAL A 133 22.64 -14.39 -18.28
CA VAL A 133 21.87 -14.98 -17.17
C VAL A 133 20.66 -14.11 -16.86
N VAL A 134 20.83 -12.79 -16.79
CA VAL A 134 19.73 -11.86 -16.57
C VAL A 134 18.66 -11.99 -17.66
N ALA A 135 19.06 -12.03 -18.92
CA ALA A 135 18.14 -12.17 -20.06
C ALA A 135 17.37 -13.49 -20.01
N LYS A 136 18.05 -14.61 -19.68
CA LYS A 136 17.44 -15.93 -19.56
C LYS A 136 16.43 -16.02 -18.41
N LEU A 137 16.78 -15.48 -17.25
CA LEU A 137 15.86 -15.41 -16.12
C LEU A 137 14.66 -14.53 -16.43
N ASN A 138 14.89 -13.35 -17.00
CA ASN A 138 13.82 -12.44 -17.38
C ASN A 138 12.84 -13.11 -18.36
N ALA A 139 13.35 -13.81 -19.39
CA ALA A 139 12.50 -14.52 -20.33
C ALA A 139 11.64 -15.60 -19.65
N ALA A 140 12.23 -16.36 -18.71
CA ALA A 140 11.50 -17.39 -17.98
C ALA A 140 10.41 -16.80 -17.07
N PHE A 141 10.71 -15.73 -16.31
CA PHE A 141 9.71 -15.04 -15.49
C PHE A 141 8.64 -14.38 -16.36
N LYS A 142 9.02 -13.73 -17.46
CA LYS A 142 8.06 -13.13 -18.40
C LYS A 142 7.08 -14.16 -18.94
N ALA A 143 7.57 -15.32 -19.36
CA ALA A 143 6.69 -16.40 -19.84
C ALA A 143 5.73 -16.89 -18.75
N ALA A 144 6.18 -16.97 -17.49
CA ALA A 144 5.33 -17.36 -16.39
C ALA A 144 4.22 -16.33 -16.10
N ILE A 145 4.56 -15.04 -16.05
CA ILE A 145 3.57 -13.98 -15.76
C ILE A 145 2.63 -13.68 -16.94
N ASP A 146 2.98 -14.07 -18.16
CA ASP A 146 2.11 -13.98 -19.33
C ASP A 146 1.17 -15.19 -19.46
N SER A 147 1.31 -16.19 -18.58
CA SER A 147 0.50 -17.40 -18.64
C SER A 147 -0.96 -17.13 -18.24
N PRO A 148 -1.93 -17.90 -18.80
CA PRO A 148 -3.32 -17.83 -18.37
C PRO A 148 -3.53 -18.16 -16.88
N GLU A 149 -2.68 -19.00 -16.31
CA GLU A 149 -2.68 -19.38 -14.90
C GLU A 149 -2.36 -18.17 -14.02
N TYR A 150 -1.35 -17.40 -14.40
CA TYR A 150 -0.98 -16.19 -13.67
C TYR A 150 -2.07 -15.10 -13.79
N ALA A 151 -2.69 -14.96 -14.96
CA ALA A 151 -3.82 -14.05 -15.14
C ALA A 151 -5.01 -14.39 -14.23
N LYS A 152 -5.33 -15.69 -14.07
CA LYS A 152 -6.33 -16.18 -13.12
C LYS A 152 -5.94 -15.85 -11.67
N LEU A 153 -4.66 -16.06 -11.32
CA LEU A 153 -4.14 -15.74 -9.99
C LEU A 153 -4.27 -14.24 -9.68
N LEU A 154 -3.87 -13.36 -10.60
CA LEU A 154 -4.02 -11.91 -10.44
C LEU A 154 -5.49 -11.53 -10.21
N THR A 155 -6.40 -12.12 -10.98
CA THR A 155 -7.84 -11.88 -10.81
C THR A 155 -8.33 -12.29 -9.43
N SER A 156 -7.93 -13.48 -8.95
CA SER A 156 -8.32 -13.98 -7.62
C SER A 156 -7.76 -13.13 -6.47
N LEU A 157 -6.57 -12.55 -6.66
CA LEU A 157 -5.92 -11.67 -5.69
C LEU A 157 -6.31 -10.19 -5.85
N ARG A 158 -7.19 -9.88 -6.79
CA ARG A 158 -7.59 -8.50 -7.13
C ARG A 158 -6.39 -7.61 -7.47
N GLN A 159 -5.36 -8.18 -8.07
CA GLN A 159 -4.15 -7.48 -8.50
C GLN A 159 -4.17 -7.18 -9.99
N THR A 160 -3.44 -6.13 -10.38
CA THR A 160 -3.30 -5.71 -11.77
C THR A 160 -2.00 -6.28 -12.36
N TYR A 161 -2.05 -6.70 -13.64
CA TYR A 161 -0.84 -7.05 -14.36
C TYR A 161 0.10 -5.85 -14.44
N TRP A 162 1.33 -6.05 -13.99
CA TRP A 162 2.38 -5.06 -14.08
C TRP A 162 3.70 -5.76 -14.40
N TYR A 163 4.35 -5.34 -15.47
CA TYR A 163 5.63 -5.86 -15.88
C TYR A 163 6.55 -4.74 -16.34
N LYS A 164 7.79 -4.82 -15.89
CA LYS A 164 8.92 -4.04 -16.41
C LYS A 164 10.09 -4.96 -16.66
N GLY A 165 10.70 -4.83 -17.84
CA GLY A 165 11.95 -5.52 -18.14
C GLY A 165 13.10 -5.00 -17.29
N PRO A 166 14.29 -5.68 -17.29
CA PRO A 166 15.39 -5.35 -16.38
C PRO A 166 15.81 -3.88 -16.39
N ALA A 167 15.95 -3.27 -17.58
CA ALA A 167 16.35 -1.86 -17.70
C ALA A 167 15.27 -0.89 -17.21
N GLU A 168 14.01 -1.15 -17.57
CA GLU A 168 12.87 -0.33 -17.11
C GLU A 168 12.67 -0.45 -15.61
N TYR A 169 12.85 -1.67 -15.07
CA TYR A 169 12.71 -1.90 -13.63
C TYR A 169 13.83 -1.18 -12.85
N ASP A 170 15.09 -1.24 -13.33
CA ASP A 170 16.21 -0.53 -12.71
C ASP A 170 15.98 0.99 -12.71
N ALA A 171 15.54 1.56 -13.85
CA ALA A 171 15.22 2.97 -13.93
C ALA A 171 14.10 3.37 -12.97
N TRP A 172 13.00 2.64 -12.98
CA TRP A 172 11.89 2.84 -12.06
C TRP A 172 12.31 2.72 -10.60
N ALA A 173 13.10 1.70 -10.24
CA ALA A 173 13.56 1.49 -8.86
C ALA A 173 14.44 2.64 -8.36
N ARG A 174 15.26 3.25 -9.22
CA ARG A 174 16.06 4.45 -8.88
C ARG A 174 15.19 5.67 -8.63
N GLU A 175 14.21 5.93 -9.49
CA GLU A 175 13.25 7.02 -9.30
C GLU A 175 12.44 6.81 -8.02
N PHE A 176 11.96 5.60 -7.82
CA PHE A 176 11.19 5.22 -6.65
C PHE A 176 12.00 5.36 -5.35
N TYR A 177 13.27 4.98 -5.35
CA TYR A 177 14.16 5.19 -4.21
C TYR A 177 14.28 6.66 -3.82
N VAL A 178 14.36 7.56 -4.80
CA VAL A 178 14.42 9.01 -4.53
C VAL A 178 13.13 9.52 -3.90
N SER A 179 11.98 9.08 -4.40
CA SER A 179 10.67 9.46 -3.84
C SER A 179 10.48 8.92 -2.42
N GLU A 180 10.83 7.65 -2.19
CA GLU A 180 10.78 7.03 -0.86
C GLU A 180 11.68 7.74 0.15
N ARG A 181 12.91 8.06 -0.25
CA ARG A 181 13.82 8.82 0.59
C ARG A 181 13.21 10.14 1.04
N SER A 182 12.55 10.85 0.12
CA SER A 182 11.84 12.10 0.44
C SER A 182 10.70 11.88 1.46
N LEU A 183 9.98 10.76 1.38
CA LEU A 183 8.95 10.40 2.37
C LEU A 183 9.57 10.10 3.74
N VAL A 184 10.68 9.34 3.79
CA VAL A 184 11.41 9.04 5.03
C VAL A 184 11.89 10.31 5.71
N GLU A 185 12.47 11.24 4.95
CA GLU A 185 12.97 12.52 5.46
C GLU A 185 11.83 13.39 6.01
N ARG A 186 10.70 13.46 5.30
CA ARG A 186 9.50 14.21 5.74
C ARG A 186 8.86 13.60 6.98
N ALA A 187 8.80 12.29 7.07
CA ALA A 187 8.28 11.57 8.23
C ALA A 187 9.25 11.57 9.44
N LYS A 188 10.44 12.19 9.31
CA LYS A 188 11.49 12.21 10.34
C LYS A 188 11.90 10.82 10.84
N LEU A 189 11.75 9.81 10.00
CA LEU A 189 12.11 8.41 10.30
C LEU A 189 13.56 8.07 9.90
N GLY A 190 14.32 9.04 9.44
CA GLY A 190 15.76 8.90 9.18
C GLY A 190 16.50 8.68 10.50
N ARG A 191 17.55 7.83 10.46
CA ARG A 191 18.42 7.61 11.61
C ARG A 191 18.95 8.95 12.11
N SER A 192 18.64 9.28 13.35
CA SER A 192 19.39 10.23 14.16
C SER A 192 20.81 9.71 14.39
#